data_c98afd25e01eb68ef586120eb1c04736
#
_entry.id   c98afd25e01eb68ef586120eb1c04736
#
_cell.length_a   1.000
_cell.length_b   1.000
_cell.length_c   1.000
_cell.angle_alpha   90.00
_cell.angle_beta   90.00
_cell.angle_gamma   90.00
#
_symmetry.space_group_name_H-M   'P 1'
#
loop_
_entity.id
_entity.type
_entity.pdbx_description
1 polymer ?
#
loop_
_entity_poly.entity_id
_entity_poly.type
_entity_poly.pdbx_seq_one_letter_code
_entity_poly.pdbx_strand_id
1 'polypeptide(L)'
;QMPNIYSEVKGELKMANIIIYGGGFQAAAAASKAASQAGNAQIYVIIPYPVSDTSKAFGSIGTLGGQNFFDVRHWNGSFPYRGSFEWWYSQGGSFYNTETMAARLTTDVTKYSNVQVFYGYDIFSFSTAASPYRITQVTIKKIARNSSTGFVEWSTGTYTLSGTVFVDASDDGRLTRLVNFGGTVGRYDWPSNKLDSDERGSSGKPRQQVASLMFQVKNIQ
;
A
#
# COMPACT_ATOMS: atom_id res chain seq x y z
N GLN A 1 25.76 -10.33 6.91
CA GLN A 1 24.95 -11.53 7.18
C GLN A 1 23.80 -11.10 8.07
N MET A 2 22.56 -11.17 7.58
CA MET A 2 21.39 -10.94 8.42
C MET A 2 21.21 -12.17 9.31
N PRO A 3 20.85 -12.00 10.59
CA PRO A 3 20.60 -13.12 11.46
C PRO A 3 19.39 -13.92 10.98
N ASN A 4 19.54 -15.24 10.99
CA ASN A 4 18.49 -16.19 10.63
C ASN A 4 17.40 -16.14 11.71
N ILE A 5 16.21 -15.61 11.40
CA ILE A 5 15.10 -15.41 12.35
C ILE A 5 14.21 -16.68 12.46
N TYR A 6 14.73 -17.84 12.09
CA TYR A 6 14.03 -19.10 12.31
C TYR A 6 14.44 -19.67 13.66
N SER A 7 13.73 -19.30 14.73
CA SER A 7 13.77 -20.09 15.95
C SER A 7 13.01 -21.40 15.72
N GLU A 8 13.69 -22.53 15.80
CA GLU A 8 13.06 -23.84 15.90
C GLU A 8 12.17 -23.90 17.15
N VAL A 9 10.88 -23.68 16.96
CA VAL A 9 9.86 -24.13 17.90
C VAL A 9 9.46 -25.53 17.45
N LYS A 10 9.88 -26.55 18.17
CA LYS A 10 9.34 -27.92 18.04
C LYS A 10 7.85 -27.88 18.36
N GLY A 11 7.02 -27.92 17.37
CA GLY A 11 5.55 -27.95 17.45
C GLY A 11 4.97 -27.35 16.21
N GLU A 12 4.21 -28.11 15.45
CA GLU A 12 3.48 -27.80 14.21
C GLU A 12 3.92 -26.52 13.50
N LEU A 13 4.49 -26.64 12.32
CA LEU A 13 4.75 -25.53 11.40
C LEU A 13 3.41 -24.78 11.15
N LYS A 14 3.07 -23.87 12.03
CA LYS A 14 1.98 -22.94 11.78
C LYS A 14 2.37 -22.17 10.54
N MET A 15 1.66 -22.37 9.45
CA MET A 15 1.87 -21.60 8.22
C MET A 15 1.83 -20.12 8.57
N ALA A 16 2.90 -19.39 8.24
CA ALA A 16 2.97 -17.98 8.49
C ALA A 16 1.93 -17.27 7.60
N ASN A 17 1.10 -16.42 8.18
CA ASN A 17 0.24 -15.52 7.43
C ASN A 17 0.87 -14.14 7.42
N ILE A 18 1.05 -13.58 6.23
CA ILE A 18 1.53 -12.22 6.02
C ILE A 18 0.34 -11.36 5.60
N ILE A 19 0.07 -10.31 6.35
CA ILE A 19 -1.03 -9.38 6.08
C ILE A 19 -0.43 -8.06 5.61
N ILE A 20 -0.79 -7.65 4.40
CA ILE A 20 -0.33 -6.43 3.74
C ILE A 20 -1.53 -5.50 3.61
N TYR A 21 -1.43 -4.31 4.18
CA TYR A 21 -2.46 -3.29 4.13
C TYR A 21 -2.05 -2.15 3.21
N GLY A 22 -2.82 -1.95 2.15
CA GLY A 22 -2.58 -0.96 1.11
C GLY A 22 -2.87 -1.48 -0.29
N GLY A 23 -2.99 -0.58 -1.26
CA GLY A 23 -3.30 -0.91 -2.66
C GLY A 23 -2.37 -0.24 -3.67
N GLY A 24 -1.36 0.50 -3.23
CA GLY A 24 -0.41 1.21 -4.08
C GLY A 24 0.63 0.30 -4.75
N PHE A 25 1.59 0.90 -5.46
CA PHE A 25 2.74 0.20 -6.03
C PHE A 25 3.55 -0.54 -4.97
N GLN A 26 3.72 0.08 -3.79
CA GLN A 26 4.42 -0.50 -2.65
C GLN A 26 3.73 -1.78 -2.14
N ALA A 27 2.39 -1.80 -2.11
CA ALA A 27 1.63 -2.98 -1.73
C ALA A 27 1.77 -4.11 -2.76
N ALA A 28 1.72 -3.78 -4.06
CA ALA A 28 1.94 -4.74 -5.13
C ALA A 28 3.36 -5.33 -5.08
N ALA A 29 4.38 -4.49 -4.84
CA ALA A 29 5.77 -4.95 -4.68
C ALA A 29 5.93 -5.86 -3.47
N ALA A 30 5.40 -5.46 -2.31
CA ALA A 30 5.47 -6.25 -1.08
C ALA A 30 4.76 -7.60 -1.26
N ALA A 31 3.55 -7.61 -1.84
CA ALA A 31 2.76 -8.82 -2.03
C ALA A 31 3.42 -9.80 -3.00
N SER A 32 3.83 -9.34 -4.19
CA SER A 32 4.46 -10.20 -5.18
C SER A 32 5.79 -10.76 -4.69
N LYS A 33 6.58 -9.95 -3.98
CA LYS A 33 7.87 -10.39 -3.43
C LYS A 33 7.69 -11.36 -2.28
N ALA A 34 6.79 -11.08 -1.35
CA ALA A 34 6.45 -12.01 -0.27
C ALA A 34 5.95 -13.34 -0.82
N ALA A 35 5.03 -13.32 -1.78
CA ALA A 35 4.47 -14.51 -2.40
C ALA A 35 5.53 -15.39 -3.09
N SER A 36 6.50 -14.76 -3.77
CA SER A 36 7.57 -15.47 -4.46
C SER A 36 8.64 -16.07 -3.54
N GLN A 37 8.77 -15.60 -2.31
CA GLN A 37 9.87 -15.96 -1.41
C GLN A 37 9.44 -16.64 -0.10
N ALA A 38 8.19 -16.44 0.31
CA ALA A 38 7.74 -16.90 1.62
C ALA A 38 7.28 -18.37 1.66
N GLY A 39 7.59 -19.16 0.65
CA GLY A 39 7.29 -20.61 0.61
C GLY A 39 5.80 -20.88 0.80
N ASN A 40 5.44 -21.54 1.91
CA ASN A 40 4.06 -21.92 2.22
C ASN A 40 3.26 -20.84 2.96
N ALA A 41 3.78 -19.62 3.12
CA ALA A 41 3.03 -18.55 3.77
C ALA A 41 1.82 -18.11 2.93
N GLN A 42 0.69 -17.93 3.58
CA GLN A 42 -0.47 -17.29 2.97
C GLN A 42 -0.33 -15.77 3.04
N ILE A 43 -0.53 -15.10 1.93
CA ILE A 43 -0.44 -13.64 1.79
C ILE A 43 -1.86 -13.09 1.65
N TYR A 44 -2.25 -12.22 2.56
CA TYR A 44 -3.51 -11.49 2.51
C TYR A 44 -3.24 -10.02 2.20
N VAL A 45 -3.82 -9.48 1.14
CA VAL A 45 -3.70 -8.07 0.78
C VAL A 45 -5.04 -7.39 0.98
N ILE A 46 -5.07 -6.32 1.77
CA ILE A 46 -6.26 -5.55 2.07
C ILE A 46 -6.15 -4.21 1.35
N ILE A 47 -7.03 -3.96 0.37
CA ILE A 47 -7.05 -2.73 -0.41
C ILE A 47 -8.21 -1.84 0.06
N PRO A 48 -7.94 -0.75 0.79
CA PRO A 48 -8.95 0.07 1.46
C PRO A 48 -9.56 1.15 0.55
N TYR A 49 -9.85 0.78 -0.70
CA TYR A 49 -10.54 1.70 -1.62
C TYR A 49 -11.89 1.11 -2.00
N PRO A 50 -12.99 1.90 -1.87
CA PRO A 50 -14.29 1.46 -2.35
C PRO A 50 -14.20 1.28 -3.86
N VAL A 51 -14.43 0.05 -4.32
CA VAL A 51 -14.28 -0.31 -5.72
C VAL A 51 -15.59 -0.85 -6.26
N SER A 52 -15.91 -0.48 -7.50
CA SER A 52 -16.84 -1.22 -8.36
C SER A 52 -16.14 -2.47 -8.90
N ASP A 53 -16.88 -3.40 -9.48
CA ASP A 53 -16.30 -4.60 -10.08
C ASP A 53 -15.32 -4.30 -11.23
N THR A 54 -15.42 -3.11 -11.82
CA THR A 54 -14.56 -2.66 -12.92
C THR A 54 -13.27 -1.96 -12.47
N SER A 55 -13.14 -1.64 -11.17
CA SER A 55 -11.99 -0.90 -10.62
C SER A 55 -11.19 -1.65 -9.56
N LYS A 56 -11.25 -2.98 -9.58
CA LYS A 56 -10.42 -3.85 -8.73
C LYS A 56 -8.98 -3.84 -9.25
N ALA A 57 -8.15 -3.00 -8.68
CA ALA A 57 -6.79 -2.81 -9.17
C ALA A 57 -5.82 -2.39 -8.07
N PHE A 58 -4.54 -2.65 -8.34
CA PHE A 58 -3.42 -2.06 -7.61
C PHE A 58 -2.95 -0.76 -8.25
N GLY A 59 -2.13 0.00 -7.52
CA GLY A 59 -1.39 1.17 -8.00
C GLY A 59 -1.89 2.50 -7.45
N SER A 60 -3.04 2.52 -6.76
CA SER A 60 -3.54 3.70 -6.07
C SER A 60 -3.50 4.96 -6.95
N ILE A 61 -2.76 6.00 -6.55
CA ILE A 61 -2.60 7.24 -7.28
C ILE A 61 -2.09 7.03 -8.71
N GLY A 62 -1.22 6.06 -8.92
CA GLY A 62 -0.61 5.75 -10.23
C GLY A 62 -1.51 4.95 -11.17
N THR A 63 -2.72 4.57 -10.76
CA THR A 63 -3.69 3.86 -11.58
C THR A 63 -5.08 4.45 -11.40
N LEU A 64 -5.78 4.11 -10.31
CA LEU A 64 -7.13 4.60 -10.01
C LEU A 64 -7.17 6.13 -9.81
N GLY A 65 -6.10 6.71 -9.28
CA GLY A 65 -5.94 8.15 -9.08
C GLY A 65 -5.57 8.94 -10.34
N GLY A 66 -5.33 8.25 -11.47
CA GLY A 66 -5.14 8.85 -12.78
C GLY A 66 -3.74 9.39 -13.08
N GLN A 67 -2.80 9.33 -12.16
CA GLN A 67 -1.41 9.67 -12.48
C GLN A 67 -0.84 8.61 -13.45
N ASN A 68 -0.39 9.05 -14.61
CA ASN A 68 0.02 8.17 -15.71
C ASN A 68 1.52 8.29 -16.06
N PHE A 69 2.31 8.75 -15.12
CA PHE A 69 3.75 8.90 -15.32
C PHE A 69 4.53 8.62 -14.04
N PHE A 70 5.79 8.22 -14.23
CA PHE A 70 6.78 8.14 -13.18
C PHE A 70 7.69 9.38 -13.26
N ASP A 71 7.72 10.18 -12.22
CA ASP A 71 8.68 11.29 -12.10
C ASP A 71 10.05 10.73 -11.70
N VAL A 72 10.72 10.11 -12.67
CA VAL A 72 12.04 9.51 -12.47
C VAL A 72 13.10 10.49 -12.90
N ARG A 73 14.00 10.82 -11.99
CA ARG A 73 15.13 11.71 -12.24
C ARG A 73 16.43 10.90 -12.30
N HIS A 74 17.30 11.34 -13.17
CA HIS A 74 18.65 10.80 -13.21
C HIS A 74 19.44 11.31 -12.01
N TRP A 75 20.13 10.37 -11.35
CA TRP A 75 21.14 10.69 -10.39
C TRP A 75 22.51 10.34 -10.98
N ASN A 76 23.37 11.33 -11.12
CA ASN A 76 24.72 11.16 -11.68
C ASN A 76 24.72 10.37 -13.02
N GLY A 77 23.81 10.73 -13.92
CA GLY A 77 23.68 10.10 -15.24
C GLY A 77 22.99 8.74 -15.27
N SER A 78 22.54 8.23 -14.12
CA SER A 78 21.89 6.92 -14.01
C SER A 78 20.49 7.01 -13.44
N PHE A 79 19.59 6.12 -13.86
CA PHE A 79 18.29 5.94 -13.22
C PHE A 79 18.44 5.16 -11.91
N PRO A 80 18.03 5.70 -10.77
CA PRO A 80 18.13 5.04 -9.47
C PRO A 80 16.97 4.09 -9.20
N TYR A 81 16.61 3.22 -10.13
CA TYR A 81 15.51 2.27 -9.96
C TYR A 81 16.03 0.83 -9.89
N ARG A 82 15.37 0.01 -9.07
CA ARG A 82 15.68 -1.41 -8.85
C ARG A 82 14.43 -2.18 -8.47
N GLY A 83 14.53 -3.51 -8.58
CA GLY A 83 13.51 -4.45 -8.13
C GLY A 83 12.22 -4.37 -8.94
N SER A 84 11.07 -4.43 -8.28
CA SER A 84 9.76 -4.39 -8.94
C SER A 84 9.55 -3.12 -9.76
N PHE A 85 10.04 -1.99 -9.28
CA PHE A 85 9.92 -0.73 -10.01
C PHE A 85 10.71 -0.75 -11.32
N GLU A 86 11.92 -1.30 -11.34
CA GLU A 86 12.70 -1.48 -12.56
C GLU A 86 11.94 -2.29 -13.60
N TRP A 87 11.31 -3.39 -13.17
CA TRP A 87 10.47 -4.20 -14.03
C TRP A 87 9.29 -3.42 -14.60
N TRP A 88 8.51 -2.74 -13.77
CA TRP A 88 7.34 -2.00 -14.22
C TRP A 88 7.71 -0.84 -15.12
N TYR A 89 8.79 -0.13 -14.82
CA TYR A 89 9.32 0.95 -15.63
C TYR A 89 9.76 0.44 -17.02
N SER A 90 10.47 -0.69 -17.07
CA SER A 90 10.91 -1.30 -18.33
C SER A 90 9.75 -1.68 -19.25
N GLN A 91 8.58 -1.96 -18.67
CA GLN A 91 7.38 -2.34 -19.41
C GLN A 91 6.53 -1.14 -19.88
N GLY A 92 6.53 -0.03 -19.17
CA GLY A 92 5.67 1.12 -19.44
C GLY A 92 6.41 2.40 -19.81
N GLY A 93 7.68 2.51 -19.45
CA GLY A 93 8.45 3.75 -19.58
C GLY A 93 8.02 4.82 -18.57
N SER A 94 8.40 6.07 -18.84
CA SER A 94 8.06 7.20 -17.96
C SER A 94 6.57 7.54 -18.00
N PHE A 95 5.94 7.38 -19.16
CA PHE A 95 4.49 7.61 -19.36
C PHE A 95 3.83 6.29 -19.72
N TYR A 96 2.72 5.98 -19.07
CA TYR A 96 2.01 4.72 -19.25
C TYR A 96 0.48 4.90 -19.28
N ASN A 97 -0.21 3.94 -19.84
CA ASN A 97 -1.65 3.84 -19.70
C ASN A 97 -1.99 3.26 -18.32
N THR A 98 -2.83 3.96 -17.56
CA THR A 98 -3.17 3.61 -16.17
C THR A 98 -3.90 2.27 -16.05
N GLU A 99 -4.77 1.94 -17.00
CA GLU A 99 -5.50 0.66 -17.02
C GLU A 99 -4.54 -0.52 -17.30
N THR A 100 -3.63 -0.33 -18.26
CA THR A 100 -2.60 -1.33 -18.57
C THR A 100 -1.67 -1.55 -17.38
N MET A 101 -1.27 -0.48 -16.70
CA MET A 101 -0.44 -0.58 -15.49
C MET A 101 -1.18 -1.27 -14.36
N ALA A 102 -2.45 -0.94 -14.13
CA ALA A 102 -3.31 -1.58 -13.15
C ALA A 102 -3.43 -3.09 -13.37
N ALA A 103 -3.67 -3.48 -14.63
CA ALA A 103 -3.75 -4.88 -15.01
C ALA A 103 -2.42 -5.62 -14.78
N ARG A 104 -1.31 -4.98 -15.09
CA ARG A 104 0.05 -5.53 -14.89
C ARG A 104 0.35 -5.75 -13.42
N LEU A 105 0.13 -4.74 -12.56
CA LEU A 105 0.34 -4.85 -11.12
C LEU A 105 -0.54 -5.95 -10.52
N THR A 106 -1.80 -6.01 -10.94
CA THR A 106 -2.73 -7.04 -10.48
C THR A 106 -2.27 -8.44 -10.88
N THR A 107 -1.86 -8.62 -12.12
CA THR A 107 -1.31 -9.91 -12.61
C THR A 107 -0.06 -10.32 -11.84
N ASP A 108 0.86 -9.37 -11.59
CA ASP A 108 2.10 -9.65 -10.86
C ASP A 108 1.85 -10.14 -9.42
N VAL A 109 0.76 -9.70 -8.81
CA VAL A 109 0.36 -10.15 -7.47
C VAL A 109 -0.46 -11.45 -7.52
N THR A 110 -1.48 -11.51 -8.38
CA THR A 110 -2.46 -12.60 -8.37
C THR A 110 -2.02 -13.87 -9.10
N LYS A 111 -0.88 -13.84 -9.79
CA LYS A 111 -0.29 -15.05 -10.39
C LYS A 111 0.17 -16.10 -9.36
N TYR A 112 0.30 -15.71 -8.10
CA TYR A 112 0.70 -16.61 -7.01
C TYR A 112 -0.53 -17.18 -6.30
N SER A 113 -0.62 -18.50 -6.21
CA SER A 113 -1.76 -19.22 -5.61
C SER A 113 -1.89 -18.99 -4.09
N ASN A 114 -0.82 -18.57 -3.42
CA ASN A 114 -0.79 -18.26 -2.00
C ASN A 114 -1.16 -16.79 -1.70
N VAL A 115 -1.71 -16.05 -2.65
CA VAL A 115 -2.16 -14.66 -2.46
C VAL A 115 -3.68 -14.58 -2.53
N GLN A 116 -4.26 -13.93 -1.53
CA GLN A 116 -5.68 -13.55 -1.52
C GLN A 116 -5.80 -12.03 -1.37
N VAL A 117 -6.55 -11.39 -2.26
CA VAL A 117 -6.75 -9.94 -2.25
C VAL A 117 -8.18 -9.60 -1.86
N PHE A 118 -8.32 -8.73 -0.86
CA PHE A 118 -9.58 -8.17 -0.38
C PHE A 118 -9.76 -6.74 -0.92
N TYR A 119 -10.39 -6.64 -2.07
CA TYR A 119 -10.71 -5.34 -2.68
C TYR A 119 -11.91 -4.69 -2.02
N GLY A 120 -11.79 -3.42 -1.63
CA GLY A 120 -12.87 -2.68 -0.99
C GLY A 120 -13.12 -3.12 0.45
N TYR A 121 -12.07 -3.49 1.17
CA TYR A 121 -12.11 -3.79 2.59
C TYR A 121 -11.18 -2.87 3.35
N ASP A 122 -11.59 -2.45 4.53
CA ASP A 122 -10.76 -1.66 5.44
C ASP A 122 -10.72 -2.31 6.82
N ILE A 123 -9.72 -1.96 7.63
CA ILE A 123 -9.58 -2.47 8.99
C ILE A 123 -10.64 -1.83 9.88
N PHE A 124 -11.51 -2.66 10.42
CA PHE A 124 -12.56 -2.28 11.35
C PHE A 124 -12.08 -2.34 12.81
N SER A 125 -11.32 -3.37 13.15
CA SER A 125 -10.70 -3.53 14.47
C SER A 125 -9.45 -4.41 14.39
N PHE A 126 -8.65 -4.40 15.45
CA PHE A 126 -7.43 -5.20 15.54
C PHE A 126 -7.22 -5.70 16.97
N SER A 127 -6.41 -6.75 17.11
CA SER A 127 -5.92 -7.27 18.38
C SER A 127 -4.41 -7.23 18.43
N THR A 128 -3.86 -7.00 19.60
CA THR A 128 -2.42 -6.91 19.83
C THR A 128 -1.97 -7.88 20.94
N ALA A 129 -0.70 -8.28 20.90
CA ALA A 129 -0.01 -8.88 22.02
C ALA A 129 0.81 -7.81 22.76
N ALA A 130 0.93 -7.93 24.08
CA ALA A 130 1.57 -6.90 24.90
C ALA A 130 3.10 -7.03 24.95
N SER A 131 3.65 -8.25 24.82
CA SER A 131 5.09 -8.48 24.96
C SER A 131 5.59 -9.52 23.95
N PRO A 132 6.36 -9.14 22.93
CA PRO A 132 6.53 -7.78 22.44
C PRO A 132 5.22 -7.21 21.89
N TYR A 133 5.07 -5.88 21.94
CA TYR A 133 3.89 -5.24 21.37
C TYR A 133 3.84 -5.45 19.85
N ARG A 134 2.80 -6.10 19.38
CA ARG A 134 2.60 -6.41 17.96
C ARG A 134 1.14 -6.65 17.65
N ILE A 135 0.73 -6.41 16.44
CA ILE A 135 -0.56 -6.84 15.92
C ILE A 135 -0.56 -8.36 15.79
N THR A 136 -1.65 -9.01 16.17
CA THR A 136 -1.85 -10.47 16.04
C THR A 136 -2.99 -10.81 15.11
N GLN A 137 -3.98 -9.90 15.00
CA GLN A 137 -5.17 -10.11 14.23
C GLN A 137 -5.76 -8.78 13.78
N VAL A 138 -6.39 -8.76 12.59
CA VAL A 138 -7.24 -7.67 12.13
C VAL A 138 -8.61 -8.21 11.74
N THR A 139 -9.65 -7.47 12.06
CA THR A 139 -10.99 -7.67 11.51
C THR A 139 -11.19 -6.65 10.42
N ILE A 140 -11.41 -7.12 9.19
CA ILE A 140 -11.69 -6.28 8.04
C ILE A 140 -13.16 -6.29 7.70
N LYS A 141 -13.68 -5.17 7.25
CA LYS A 141 -15.07 -5.01 6.85
C LYS A 141 -15.14 -4.36 5.48
N LYS A 142 -16.11 -4.78 4.69
CA LYS A 142 -16.32 -4.20 3.37
C LYS A 142 -16.71 -2.74 3.48
N ILE A 143 -16.18 -1.93 2.56
CA ILE A 143 -16.53 -0.53 2.40
C ILE A 143 -17.14 -0.30 1.02
N ALA A 144 -18.06 0.63 0.95
CA ALA A 144 -18.72 1.02 -0.30
C ALA A 144 -18.97 2.53 -0.31
N ARG A 145 -19.03 3.11 -1.49
CA ARG A 145 -19.44 4.50 -1.65
C ARG A 145 -20.94 4.58 -1.65
N ASN A 146 -21.49 5.38 -0.76
CA ASN A 146 -22.91 5.71 -0.75
C ASN A 146 -23.22 6.60 -1.96
N SER A 147 -24.11 6.17 -2.83
CA SER A 147 -24.44 6.89 -4.07
C SER A 147 -25.13 8.23 -3.85
N SER A 148 -25.81 8.39 -2.72
CA SER A 148 -26.54 9.61 -2.38
C SER A 148 -25.67 10.68 -1.73
N THR A 149 -24.73 10.26 -0.86
CA THR A 149 -23.87 11.17 -0.09
C THR A 149 -22.47 11.31 -0.67
N GLY A 150 -22.03 10.36 -1.49
CA GLY A 150 -20.66 10.26 -1.98
C GLY A 150 -19.64 9.79 -0.94
N PHE A 151 -20.04 9.62 0.32
CA PHE A 151 -19.14 9.17 1.39
C PHE A 151 -18.90 7.67 1.34
N VAL A 152 -17.73 7.26 1.84
CA VAL A 152 -17.37 5.86 2.03
C VAL A 152 -17.95 5.39 3.37
N GLU A 153 -18.70 4.31 3.32
CA GLU A 153 -19.41 3.74 4.45
C GLU A 153 -19.12 2.25 4.60
N TRP A 154 -19.28 1.73 5.81
CA TRP A 154 -19.21 0.30 6.05
C TRP A 154 -20.38 -0.43 5.38
N SER A 155 -20.07 -1.52 4.73
CA SER A 155 -21.03 -2.39 4.06
C SER A 155 -21.00 -3.80 4.66
N THR A 156 -21.85 -4.70 4.15
CA THR A 156 -21.91 -6.10 4.58
C THR A 156 -20.69 -6.88 4.08
N GLY A 157 -20.19 -7.77 4.90
CA GLY A 157 -19.01 -8.60 4.63
C GLY A 157 -17.90 -8.29 5.62
N THR A 158 -17.55 -9.30 6.43
CA THR A 158 -16.54 -9.19 7.49
C THR A 158 -15.67 -10.42 7.47
N TYR A 159 -14.37 -10.24 7.62
CA TYR A 159 -13.39 -11.31 7.78
C TYR A 159 -12.47 -11.00 8.94
N THR A 160 -12.02 -12.04 9.61
CA THR A 160 -11.00 -11.96 10.66
C THR A 160 -9.75 -12.67 10.18
N LEU A 161 -8.64 -11.94 10.12
CA LEU A 161 -7.37 -12.41 9.60
C LEU A 161 -6.32 -12.39 10.73
N SER A 162 -5.82 -13.56 11.08
CA SER A 162 -4.69 -13.69 12.02
C SER A 162 -3.39 -13.73 11.23
N GLY A 163 -2.38 -13.00 11.67
CA GLY A 163 -1.09 -12.92 10.98
C GLY A 163 0.10 -13.01 11.93
N THR A 164 1.21 -13.49 11.39
CA THR A 164 2.52 -13.45 12.04
C THR A 164 3.29 -12.18 11.68
N VAL A 165 3.03 -11.64 10.49
CA VAL A 165 3.64 -10.40 9.98
C VAL A 165 2.54 -9.50 9.45
N PHE A 166 2.64 -8.21 9.79
CA PHE A 166 1.76 -7.15 9.30
C PHE A 166 2.63 -6.09 8.63
N VAL A 167 2.28 -5.74 7.41
CA VAL A 167 3.00 -4.75 6.59
C VAL A 167 2.07 -3.59 6.30
N ASP A 168 2.44 -2.40 6.76
CA ASP A 168 1.79 -1.16 6.34
C ASP A 168 2.38 -0.73 5.00
N ALA A 169 1.65 -0.97 3.94
CA ALA A 169 1.95 -0.55 2.58
C ALA A 169 0.89 0.43 2.07
N SER A 170 0.24 1.16 2.97
CA SER A 170 -0.66 2.25 2.64
C SER A 170 0.11 3.50 2.21
N ASP A 171 -0.57 4.40 1.51
CA ASP A 171 0.03 5.64 1.04
C ASP A 171 0.26 6.66 2.19
N ASP A 172 -0.37 6.44 3.33
CA ASP A 172 -0.43 7.41 4.44
C ASP A 172 -0.07 6.82 5.83
N GLY A 173 0.47 5.62 5.88
CA GLY A 173 0.81 4.95 7.15
C GLY A 173 -0.42 4.63 8.02
N ARG A 174 -1.56 4.32 7.40
CA ARG A 174 -2.83 4.18 8.10
C ARG A 174 -2.83 3.04 9.13
N LEU A 175 -2.28 1.87 8.80
CA LEU A 175 -2.19 0.76 9.74
C LEU A 175 -1.33 1.14 10.95
N THR A 176 -0.19 1.77 10.71
CA THR A 176 0.74 2.27 11.74
C THR A 176 0.04 3.25 12.68
N ARG A 177 -0.75 4.18 12.13
CA ARG A 177 -1.52 5.15 12.93
C ARG A 177 -2.66 4.51 13.72
N LEU A 178 -3.36 3.53 13.13
CA LEU A 178 -4.46 2.81 13.81
C LEU A 178 -3.98 2.10 15.07
N VAL A 179 -2.78 1.55 15.06
CA VAL A 179 -2.19 0.86 16.22
C VAL A 179 -1.38 1.79 17.12
N ASN A 180 -1.48 3.08 16.91
CA ASN A 180 -0.87 4.15 17.73
C ASN A 180 0.67 4.07 17.80
N PHE A 181 1.33 3.62 16.72
CA PHE A 181 2.76 3.82 16.57
C PHE A 181 3.02 5.30 16.25
N GLY A 182 4.06 5.85 16.86
CA GLY A 182 4.49 7.22 16.59
C GLY A 182 4.90 7.38 15.12
N GLY A 183 4.59 8.54 14.57
CA GLY A 183 4.97 8.90 13.21
C GLY A 183 5.06 10.42 13.06
N THR A 184 5.74 10.86 12.02
CA THR A 184 5.85 12.26 11.65
C THR A 184 5.00 12.56 10.41
N VAL A 185 4.49 13.77 10.33
CA VAL A 185 3.69 14.24 9.20
C VAL A 185 4.46 15.35 8.48
N GLY A 186 4.62 15.20 7.17
CA GLY A 186 5.44 16.10 6.38
C GLY A 186 6.92 15.96 6.76
N ARG A 187 7.65 17.06 6.69
CA ARG A 187 9.08 17.12 7.07
C ARG A 187 9.28 17.55 8.52
N TYR A 188 8.44 17.03 9.41
CA TYR A 188 8.42 17.42 10.82
C TYR A 188 9.72 17.10 11.57
N ASP A 189 10.48 16.12 11.10
CA ASP A 189 11.78 15.70 11.61
C ASP A 189 12.95 16.59 11.16
N TRP A 190 12.69 17.52 10.23
CA TRP A 190 13.70 18.45 9.77
C TRP A 190 13.71 19.74 10.63
N PRO A 191 14.88 20.24 10.99
CA PRO A 191 15.00 21.54 11.66
C PRO A 191 14.38 22.65 10.81
N SER A 192 13.59 23.53 11.41
CA SER A 192 12.85 24.57 10.68
C SER A 192 13.76 25.52 9.87
N ASN A 193 15.02 25.67 10.27
CA ASN A 193 16.02 26.46 9.56
C ASN A 193 16.58 25.78 8.28
N LYS A 194 16.23 24.51 8.07
CA LYS A 194 16.58 23.74 6.86
C LYS A 194 15.42 23.61 5.87
N LEU A 195 14.27 24.15 6.21
CA LEU A 195 13.10 24.16 5.35
C LEU A 195 13.02 25.49 4.60
N ASP A 196 12.67 25.43 3.33
CA ASP A 196 12.35 26.62 2.54
C ASP A 196 11.08 27.28 3.05
N SER A 197 10.86 28.56 2.72
CA SER A 197 9.75 29.37 3.24
C SER A 197 8.38 28.79 2.88
N ASP A 198 8.27 28.16 1.72
CA ASP A 198 7.06 27.51 1.21
C ASP A 198 6.81 26.11 1.83
N GLU A 199 7.86 25.48 2.36
CA GLU A 199 7.75 24.24 3.13
C GLU A 199 7.28 24.47 4.57
N ARG A 200 7.29 25.73 5.05
CA ARG A 200 6.85 26.10 6.39
C ARG A 200 5.39 26.54 6.36
N GLY A 201 4.58 25.96 7.24
CA GLY A 201 3.24 26.49 7.50
C GLY A 201 3.30 27.82 8.27
N SER A 202 2.18 28.50 8.38
CA SER A 202 2.05 29.74 9.16
C SER A 202 2.45 29.59 10.64
N SER A 203 2.41 28.37 11.18
CA SER A 203 2.87 28.00 12.52
C SER A 203 4.36 27.66 12.60
N GLY A 204 5.13 27.81 11.52
CA GLY A 204 6.52 27.37 11.41
C GLY A 204 6.71 25.84 11.33
N LYS A 205 5.62 25.07 11.26
CA LYS A 205 5.66 23.61 11.09
C LYS A 205 5.74 23.22 9.63
N PRO A 206 6.37 22.08 9.30
CA PRO A 206 6.41 21.57 7.93
C PRO A 206 5.01 21.37 7.37
N ARG A 207 4.84 21.70 6.10
CA ARG A 207 3.60 21.46 5.37
C ARG A 207 3.53 20.01 4.88
N GLN A 208 2.32 19.52 4.77
CA GLN A 208 2.02 18.30 4.04
C GLN A 208 2.02 18.58 2.55
N GLN A 209 2.26 17.54 1.75
CA GLN A 209 2.07 17.62 0.32
C GLN A 209 0.61 17.94 0.00
N VAL A 210 0.40 18.85 -0.93
CA VAL A 210 -0.94 19.19 -1.42
C VAL A 210 -1.54 18.04 -2.23
N ALA A 211 -2.86 17.90 -2.17
CA ALA A 211 -3.59 16.98 -3.03
C ALA A 211 -3.81 17.60 -4.41
N SER A 212 -3.60 16.82 -5.45
CA SER A 212 -3.89 17.21 -6.83
C SER A 212 -4.95 16.29 -7.43
N LEU A 213 -5.95 16.89 -8.08
CA LEU A 213 -6.91 16.12 -8.86
C LEU A 213 -6.32 15.88 -10.25
N MET A 214 -6.11 14.61 -10.60
CA MET A 214 -5.67 14.21 -11.93
C MET A 214 -6.88 13.79 -12.76
N PHE A 215 -6.94 14.23 -14.02
CA PHE A 215 -7.97 13.83 -14.97
C PHE A 215 -7.41 13.73 -16.38
N GLN A 216 -8.03 12.90 -17.18
CA GLN A 216 -7.68 12.72 -18.58
C GLN A 216 -8.72 13.43 -19.47
N VAL A 217 -8.25 14.21 -20.42
CA VAL A 217 -9.11 14.89 -21.39
C VAL A 217 -8.99 14.17 -22.73
N LYS A 218 -10.13 13.91 -23.38
CA LYS A 218 -10.21 13.31 -24.71
C LYS A 218 -10.91 14.26 -25.67
N ASN A 219 -10.56 14.19 -26.95
CA ASN A 219 -11.21 14.95 -28.03
C ASN A 219 -11.15 16.48 -27.83
N ILE A 220 -10.02 17.01 -27.42
CA ILE A 220 -9.78 18.45 -27.49
C ILE A 220 -9.57 18.80 -28.96
N GLN A 221 -10.46 19.62 -29.51
CA GLN A 221 -10.31 20.26 -30.81
C GLN A 221 -9.69 21.64 -30.66
#